data_00ff3c60f6ae5df3ed171087ec4e4da1
#
_entry.id   00ff3c60f6ae5df3ed171087ec4e4da1
#
_cell.length_a   1.000
_cell.length_b   1.000
_cell.length_c   1.000
_cell.angle_alpha   90.00
_cell.angle_beta   90.00
_cell.angle_gamma   90.00
#
_symmetry.space_group_name_H-M   'P 1'
#
loop_
_entity.id
_entity.type
_entity.pdbx_description
1 polymer ?
#
loop_
_entity_poly.entity_id
_entity_poly.type
_entity_poly.pdbx_seq_one_letter_code
_entity_poly.pdbx_strand_id
1 'polypeptide(L)'
;LALYNQQQNTPSVGGGTQNAVAGLPYRRQGLVGRVTYNLDKKYYFEFNAGYNGSENFPKGKRFGFFPAVSGSWLISEENFIKNNVSWLDMLKLRASFGEVGNDQIGGSRFMYMTTWNPNMYGYNFGYVRDGWYLGGAQEATTGNPNVTWERARKIDVGLDIALFNNQLRFTGDIFFEHRTNILTTPLTIPDLSGVESLPLTNA
;
A
#
# COMPACT_ATOMS: atom_id res chain seq x y z
N LEU A 1 -1.96 -23.02 -1.97
CA LEU A 1 -1.98 -22.23 -3.19
C LEU A 1 -0.74 -21.32 -3.22
N ALA A 2 -0.06 -21.27 -4.34
CA ALA A 2 0.97 -20.27 -4.61
C ALA A 2 0.65 -19.57 -5.95
N LEU A 3 0.82 -18.28 -5.99
CA LEU A 3 0.56 -17.47 -7.18
C LEU A 3 1.73 -16.50 -7.37
N TYR A 4 2.25 -16.44 -8.59
CA TYR A 4 3.18 -15.41 -9.03
C TYR A 4 2.48 -14.50 -10.03
N ASN A 5 2.63 -13.19 -9.88
CA ASN A 5 2.16 -12.20 -10.83
C ASN A 5 3.29 -11.23 -11.21
N GLN A 6 3.23 -10.79 -12.45
CA GLN A 6 4.09 -9.72 -12.96
C GLN A 6 3.26 -8.80 -13.84
N GLN A 7 3.37 -7.52 -13.60
CA GLN A 7 2.68 -6.49 -14.36
C GLN A 7 3.67 -5.44 -14.85
N GLN A 8 3.55 -5.06 -16.11
CA GLN A 8 4.22 -3.90 -16.67
C GLN A 8 3.18 -3.00 -17.31
N ASN A 9 3.23 -1.74 -16.97
CA ASN A 9 2.43 -0.70 -17.62
C ASN A 9 3.37 0.29 -18.30
N THR A 10 3.24 0.46 -19.61
CA THR A 10 4.00 1.43 -20.39
C THR A 10 3.04 2.53 -20.83
N PRO A 11 3.07 3.71 -20.20
CA PRO A 11 2.20 4.81 -20.59
C PRO A 11 2.56 5.28 -22.01
N SER A 12 1.55 5.56 -22.84
CA SER A 12 1.76 6.26 -24.10
C SER A 12 2.00 7.74 -23.77
N VAL A 13 3.14 8.27 -24.15
CA VAL A 13 3.45 9.70 -24.02
C VAL A 13 2.78 10.41 -25.20
N GLY A 14 1.58 10.96 -24.98
CA GLY A 14 0.97 11.92 -25.89
C GLY A 14 1.79 13.22 -25.87
N GLY A 15 2.16 13.74 -27.05
CA GLY A 15 2.99 14.93 -27.15
C GLY A 15 2.39 16.13 -26.41
N GLY A 16 3.06 16.63 -25.41
CA GLY A 16 2.71 17.89 -24.74
C GLY A 16 3.11 18.05 -23.30
N THR A 17 3.25 17.00 -22.52
CA THR A 17 3.63 17.12 -21.10
C THR A 17 4.99 16.49 -20.84
N GLN A 18 5.99 17.33 -20.74
CA GLN A 18 7.39 16.96 -20.49
C GLN A 18 7.63 16.58 -19.02
N ASN A 19 6.88 15.64 -18.47
CA ASN A 19 7.30 15.06 -17.21
C ASN A 19 8.30 13.95 -17.49
N ALA A 20 9.57 14.14 -17.12
CA ALA A 20 10.68 13.24 -17.41
C ALA A 20 10.41 11.77 -16.98
N VAL A 21 9.53 11.56 -16.02
CA VAL A 21 9.15 10.22 -15.52
C VAL A 21 7.88 9.66 -16.15
N ALA A 22 7.11 10.46 -16.91
CA ALA A 22 5.80 10.03 -17.46
C ALA A 22 5.95 8.90 -18.49
N GLY A 23 7.05 8.89 -19.26
CA GLY A 23 7.33 7.87 -20.28
C GLY A 23 7.97 6.59 -19.76
N LEU A 24 8.38 6.54 -18.49
CA LEU A 24 9.04 5.36 -17.95
C LEU A 24 8.03 4.23 -17.69
N PRO A 25 8.34 2.99 -18.11
CA PRO A 25 7.51 1.85 -17.76
C PRO A 25 7.45 1.67 -16.25
N TYR A 26 6.30 1.22 -15.77
CA TYR A 26 6.07 0.90 -14.37
C TYR A 26 5.89 -0.60 -14.20
N ARG A 27 6.66 -1.20 -13.33
CA ARG A 27 6.65 -2.64 -13.11
C ARG A 27 6.32 -2.97 -11.67
N ARG A 28 5.48 -4.00 -11.53
CA ARG A 28 5.16 -4.67 -10.27
C ARG A 28 5.36 -6.15 -10.43
N GLN A 29 5.76 -6.79 -9.36
CA GLN A 29 5.79 -8.24 -9.27
C GLN A 29 5.41 -8.69 -7.88
N GLY A 30 4.82 -9.89 -7.77
CA GLY A 30 4.39 -10.39 -6.49
C GLY A 30 4.37 -11.91 -6.46
N LEU A 31 4.75 -12.45 -5.32
CA LEU A 31 4.57 -13.85 -4.97
C LEU A 31 3.62 -13.90 -3.78
N VAL A 32 2.54 -14.66 -3.93
CA VAL A 32 1.54 -14.85 -2.87
C VAL A 32 1.43 -16.32 -2.55
N GLY A 33 1.52 -16.65 -1.27
CA GLY A 33 1.27 -17.98 -0.76
C GLY A 33 0.06 -17.99 0.17
N ARG A 34 -0.75 -19.06 0.10
CA ARG A 34 -1.88 -19.30 1.00
C ARG A 34 -1.90 -20.75 1.44
N VAL A 35 -2.00 -20.95 2.75
CA VAL A 35 -2.20 -22.26 3.38
C VAL A 35 -3.46 -22.18 4.23
N THR A 36 -4.35 -23.13 4.03
CA THR A 36 -5.57 -23.28 4.83
C THR A 36 -5.58 -24.66 5.47
N TYR A 37 -5.97 -24.71 6.72
CA TYR A 37 -6.11 -25.95 7.48
C TYR A 37 -7.45 -25.97 8.21
N ASN A 38 -8.12 -27.11 8.15
CA ASN A 38 -9.39 -27.35 8.83
C ASN A 38 -9.25 -28.60 9.68
N LEU A 39 -9.50 -28.49 10.98
CA LEU A 39 -9.53 -29.60 11.92
C LEU A 39 -10.96 -29.87 12.34
N ASP A 40 -11.46 -31.08 12.07
CA ASP A 40 -12.77 -31.62 12.48
C ASP A 40 -13.97 -30.71 12.09
N LYS A 41 -13.82 -29.84 11.07
CA LYS A 41 -14.80 -28.83 10.70
C LYS A 41 -15.18 -27.85 11.82
N LYS A 42 -14.38 -27.82 12.89
CA LYS A 42 -14.57 -26.97 14.06
C LYS A 42 -13.57 -25.82 14.10
N TYR A 43 -12.30 -26.11 13.78
CA TYR A 43 -11.22 -25.14 13.82
C TYR A 43 -10.69 -24.90 12.42
N TYR A 44 -10.62 -23.65 12.04
CA TYR A 44 -10.12 -23.24 10.73
C TYR A 44 -8.94 -22.28 10.94
N PHE A 45 -7.86 -22.54 10.26
CA PHE A 45 -6.67 -21.71 10.24
C PHE A 45 -6.32 -21.36 8.81
N GLU A 46 -5.93 -20.11 8.60
CA GLU A 46 -5.45 -19.65 7.32
C GLU A 46 -4.20 -18.78 7.55
N PHE A 47 -3.19 -19.05 6.76
CA PHE A 47 -1.99 -18.23 6.66
C PHE A 47 -1.82 -17.78 5.23
N ASN A 48 -1.64 -16.47 5.06
CA ASN A 48 -1.34 -15.84 3.80
C ASN A 48 -0.01 -15.09 3.93
N ALA A 49 0.80 -15.12 2.88
CA ALA A 49 2.01 -14.34 2.81
C ALA A 49 2.14 -13.74 1.40
N GLY A 50 2.29 -12.43 1.34
CA GLY A 50 2.57 -11.68 0.12
C GLY A 50 4.00 -11.14 0.14
N TYR A 51 4.77 -11.38 -0.91
CA TYR A 51 6.06 -10.75 -1.14
C TYR A 51 5.98 -9.95 -2.43
N ASN A 52 5.80 -8.65 -2.31
CA ASN A 52 5.48 -7.77 -3.42
C ASN A 52 6.62 -6.78 -3.67
N GLY A 53 6.91 -6.55 -4.95
CA GLY A 53 7.92 -5.60 -5.41
C GLY A 53 7.31 -4.52 -6.29
N SER A 54 7.73 -3.26 -6.09
CA SER A 54 7.32 -2.10 -6.84
C SER A 54 8.51 -1.23 -7.24
N GLU A 55 8.53 -0.75 -8.47
CA GLU A 55 9.53 0.19 -8.97
C GLU A 55 9.33 1.63 -8.46
N ASN A 56 8.22 1.91 -7.77
CA ASN A 56 8.02 3.21 -7.12
C ASN A 56 9.05 3.49 -6.02
N PHE A 57 9.73 2.46 -5.53
CA PHE A 57 10.71 2.56 -4.46
C PHE A 57 12.14 2.37 -4.97
N PRO A 58 13.14 2.98 -4.30
CA PRO A 58 14.54 2.84 -4.66
C PRO A 58 15.05 1.41 -4.48
N LYS A 59 16.17 1.08 -5.12
CA LYS A 59 16.85 -0.21 -4.92
C LYS A 59 17.07 -0.46 -3.43
N GLY A 60 16.79 -1.68 -2.98
CA GLY A 60 16.85 -2.07 -1.56
C GLY A 60 15.56 -1.88 -0.76
N LYS A 61 14.60 -1.06 -1.25
CA LYS A 61 13.28 -0.84 -0.60
C LYS A 61 12.10 -1.26 -1.48
N ARG A 62 12.37 -1.85 -2.64
CA ARG A 62 11.35 -2.23 -3.62
C ARG A 62 10.43 -3.34 -3.14
N PHE A 63 10.95 -4.26 -2.33
CA PHE A 63 10.22 -5.44 -1.88
C PHE A 63 9.67 -5.27 -0.47
N GLY A 64 8.40 -5.61 -0.29
CA GLY A 64 7.73 -5.67 0.99
C GLY A 64 7.17 -7.07 1.26
N PHE A 65 7.28 -7.52 2.52
CA PHE A 65 6.67 -8.75 2.99
C PHE A 65 5.43 -8.40 3.83
N PHE A 66 4.30 -9.02 3.48
CA PHE A 66 2.98 -8.72 4.05
C PHE A 66 2.31 -10.04 4.45
N PRO A 67 2.51 -10.47 5.71
CA PRO A 67 1.87 -11.66 6.23
C PRO A 67 0.45 -11.37 6.73
N ALA A 68 -0.41 -12.39 6.67
CA ALA A 68 -1.70 -12.37 7.33
C ALA A 68 -2.00 -13.77 7.89
N VAL A 69 -2.62 -13.79 9.06
CA VAL A 69 -3.07 -15.02 9.73
C VAL A 69 -4.50 -14.84 10.19
N SER A 70 -5.32 -15.85 10.02
CA SER A 70 -6.66 -15.87 10.58
C SER A 70 -6.99 -17.23 11.17
N GLY A 71 -7.85 -17.21 12.18
CA GLY A 71 -8.40 -18.39 12.79
C GLY A 71 -9.90 -18.23 13.04
N SER A 72 -10.63 -19.32 12.96
CA SER A 72 -12.02 -19.35 13.41
C SER A 72 -12.34 -20.65 14.11
N TRP A 73 -13.21 -20.53 15.09
CA TRP A 73 -13.70 -21.63 15.90
C TRP A 73 -15.22 -21.71 15.80
N LEU A 74 -15.71 -22.83 15.28
CA LEU A 74 -17.14 -23.12 15.20
C LEU A 74 -17.59 -23.79 16.50
N ILE A 75 -17.92 -22.98 17.48
CA ILE A 75 -18.24 -23.40 18.85
C ILE A 75 -19.52 -24.25 18.87
N SER A 76 -20.47 -23.97 17.97
CA SER A 76 -21.72 -24.75 17.86
C SER A 76 -21.51 -26.22 17.52
N GLU A 77 -20.35 -26.59 16.90
CA GLU A 77 -20.05 -27.98 16.59
C GLU A 77 -19.35 -28.70 17.75
N GLU A 78 -19.10 -28.02 18.87
CA GLU A 78 -18.58 -28.68 20.07
C GLU A 78 -19.65 -29.51 20.74
N ASN A 79 -19.27 -30.69 21.23
CA ASN A 79 -20.20 -31.66 21.82
C ASN A 79 -21.00 -31.08 23.01
N PHE A 80 -20.38 -30.15 23.76
CA PHE A 80 -21.04 -29.50 24.91
C PHE A 80 -22.11 -28.51 24.51
N ILE A 81 -22.04 -27.93 23.31
CA ILE A 81 -23.08 -27.07 22.75
C ILE A 81 -24.08 -27.88 21.94
N LYS A 82 -23.61 -28.69 21.00
CA LYS A 82 -24.41 -29.44 20.03
C LYS A 82 -25.45 -30.34 20.69
N ASN A 83 -25.09 -30.96 21.82
CA ASN A 83 -25.95 -31.88 22.53
C ASN A 83 -26.92 -31.22 23.53
N ASN A 84 -26.66 -29.95 23.92
CA ASN A 84 -27.39 -29.30 24.99
C ASN A 84 -28.21 -28.09 24.55
N VAL A 85 -27.92 -27.51 23.36
CA VAL A 85 -28.52 -26.23 22.92
C VAL A 85 -29.12 -26.42 21.53
N SER A 86 -30.41 -26.77 21.47
CA SER A 86 -31.11 -27.06 20.21
C SER A 86 -31.55 -25.82 19.41
N TRP A 87 -31.57 -24.66 20.03
CA TRP A 87 -31.97 -23.40 19.39
C TRP A 87 -30.82 -22.63 18.75
N LEU A 88 -29.57 -23.06 18.99
CA LEU A 88 -28.36 -22.44 18.47
C LEU A 88 -27.86 -23.23 17.26
N ASP A 89 -28.04 -22.71 16.06
CA ASP A 89 -27.62 -23.37 14.81
C ASP A 89 -26.16 -23.12 14.49
N MET A 90 -25.68 -21.91 14.75
CA MET A 90 -24.28 -21.55 14.52
C MET A 90 -23.79 -20.55 15.58
N LEU A 91 -22.64 -20.85 16.14
CA LEU A 91 -21.86 -19.91 16.94
C LEU A 91 -20.41 -20.03 16.48
N LYS A 92 -19.93 -19.00 15.81
CA LYS A 92 -18.58 -18.96 15.25
C LYS A 92 -17.85 -17.72 15.72
N LEU A 93 -16.73 -17.94 16.38
CA LEU A 93 -15.76 -16.91 16.71
C LEU A 93 -14.68 -16.89 15.63
N ARG A 94 -14.28 -15.69 15.19
CA ARG A 94 -13.20 -15.50 14.23
C ARG A 94 -12.27 -14.39 14.65
N ALA A 95 -11.00 -14.54 14.34
CA ALA A 95 -10.00 -13.51 14.56
C ALA A 95 -9.01 -13.50 13.39
N SER A 96 -8.56 -12.31 13.01
CA SER A 96 -7.54 -12.15 12.00
C SER A 96 -6.55 -11.06 12.37
N PHE A 97 -5.32 -11.24 11.90
CA PHE A 97 -4.26 -10.23 11.91
C PHE A 97 -3.60 -10.23 10.54
N GLY A 98 -3.36 -9.04 9.99
CA GLY A 98 -2.69 -8.94 8.71
C GLY A 98 -1.99 -7.62 8.50
N GLU A 99 -0.94 -7.64 7.68
CA GLU A 99 -0.28 -6.45 7.17
C GLU A 99 -0.57 -6.29 5.67
N VAL A 100 -0.87 -5.06 5.25
CA VAL A 100 -1.08 -4.69 3.85
C VAL A 100 -0.12 -3.57 3.50
N GLY A 101 0.55 -3.68 2.36
CA GLY A 101 1.41 -2.65 1.80
C GLY A 101 0.71 -1.86 0.71
N ASN A 102 0.92 -0.54 0.70
CA ASN A 102 0.48 0.34 -0.35
C ASN A 102 1.69 0.99 -1.03
N ASP A 103 1.75 0.91 -2.37
CA ASP A 103 2.78 1.53 -3.21
C ASP A 103 2.24 2.67 -4.09
N GLN A 104 0.93 2.93 -4.05
CA GLN A 104 0.27 4.03 -4.77
C GLN A 104 0.15 5.27 -3.88
N ILE A 105 1.29 5.77 -3.44
CA ILE A 105 1.37 6.83 -2.45
C ILE A 105 1.41 8.18 -3.17
N GLY A 106 0.47 9.07 -2.89
CA GLY A 106 0.46 10.46 -3.36
C GLY A 106 0.31 10.67 -4.88
N GLY A 107 -0.01 9.63 -5.65
CA GLY A 107 -0.21 9.73 -7.10
C GLY A 107 1.05 9.96 -7.93
N SER A 108 2.20 10.20 -7.31
CA SER A 108 3.48 10.41 -7.98
C SER A 108 4.24 9.10 -8.13
N ARG A 109 4.92 8.95 -9.27
CA ARG A 109 5.76 7.79 -9.58
C ARG A 109 7.22 8.13 -9.34
N PHE A 110 8.02 7.12 -8.95
CA PHE A 110 9.47 7.27 -8.79
C PHE A 110 9.88 8.44 -7.89
N MET A 111 9.18 8.62 -6.76
CA MET A 111 9.40 9.72 -5.81
C MET A 111 10.82 9.80 -5.23
N TYR A 112 11.63 8.79 -5.44
CA TYR A 112 13.05 8.77 -5.06
C TYR A 112 13.96 9.47 -6.07
N MET A 113 13.43 9.88 -7.23
CA MET A 113 14.19 10.52 -8.31
C MET A 113 13.97 12.04 -8.27
N THR A 114 15.07 12.78 -8.22
CA THR A 114 15.03 14.22 -8.44
C THR A 114 14.79 14.50 -9.92
N THR A 115 13.86 15.40 -10.21
CA THR A 115 13.54 15.84 -11.57
C THR A 115 13.92 17.29 -11.77
N TRP A 116 14.33 17.62 -12.98
CA TRP A 116 14.76 18.96 -13.39
C TRP A 116 13.89 19.47 -14.52
N ASN A 117 13.53 20.76 -14.45
CA ASN A 117 12.92 21.47 -15.54
C ASN A 117 14.01 22.25 -16.31
N PRO A 118 14.31 21.86 -17.55
CA PRO A 118 15.36 22.52 -18.33
C PRO A 118 14.92 23.84 -19.00
N ASN A 119 13.63 24.18 -18.94
CA ASN A 119 13.04 25.32 -19.64
C ASN A 119 12.57 26.40 -18.65
N MET A 120 13.42 26.76 -17.72
CA MET A 120 13.12 27.81 -16.76
C MET A 120 13.70 29.18 -17.21
N TYR A 121 13.29 30.24 -16.48
CA TYR A 121 13.79 31.57 -16.72
C TYR A 121 15.31 31.57 -16.66
N GLY A 122 15.91 32.10 -17.71
CA GLY A 122 17.35 32.24 -17.83
C GLY A 122 17.80 33.67 -17.58
N TYR A 123 19.04 33.92 -17.89
CA TYR A 123 19.65 35.25 -17.75
C TYR A 123 20.21 35.74 -19.09
N ASN A 124 19.99 37.02 -19.39
CA ASN A 124 20.56 37.70 -20.55
C ASN A 124 21.96 38.19 -20.21
N PHE A 125 22.98 37.65 -20.89
CA PHE A 125 24.34 38.16 -20.80
C PHE A 125 24.58 39.18 -21.91
N GLY A 126 24.88 40.44 -21.56
CA GLY A 126 25.14 41.53 -22.51
C GLY A 126 23.95 42.49 -22.70
N TYR A 127 24.07 43.42 -23.68
CA TYR A 127 23.02 44.37 -23.99
C TYR A 127 21.79 43.67 -24.59
N VAL A 128 20.59 44.11 -24.19
CA VAL A 128 19.29 43.50 -24.57
C VAL A 128 19.09 43.36 -26.08
N ARG A 129 19.79 44.13 -26.89
CA ARG A 129 19.67 44.16 -28.36
C ARG A 129 20.46 43.03 -29.06
N ASP A 130 21.60 42.62 -28.47
CA ASP A 130 22.51 41.60 -29.03
C ASP A 130 22.86 40.52 -27.98
N GLY A 131 22.15 40.47 -26.86
CA GLY A 131 22.41 39.57 -25.75
C GLY A 131 21.99 38.15 -26.05
N TRP A 132 22.78 37.23 -25.57
CA TRP A 132 22.47 35.82 -25.64
C TRP A 132 21.61 35.44 -24.44
N TYR A 133 20.39 35.00 -24.72
CA TYR A 133 19.53 34.40 -23.71
C TYR A 133 19.95 32.98 -23.44
N LEU A 134 20.45 32.71 -22.26
CA LEU A 134 20.72 31.35 -21.78
C LEU A 134 19.56 30.92 -20.91
N GLY A 135 18.82 29.92 -21.39
CA GLY A 135 17.76 29.30 -20.60
C GLY A 135 18.31 28.69 -19.33
N GLY A 136 17.58 28.83 -18.25
CA GLY A 136 17.93 28.25 -16.97
C GLY A 136 17.37 26.84 -16.81
N ALA A 137 17.95 26.05 -15.91
CA ALA A 137 17.39 24.81 -15.42
C ALA A 137 17.16 24.92 -13.91
N GLN A 138 16.04 24.38 -13.45
CA GLN A 138 15.68 24.39 -12.03
C GLN A 138 15.26 22.99 -11.59
N GLU A 139 15.54 22.65 -10.35
CA GLU A 139 15.02 21.45 -9.72
C GLU A 139 13.49 21.55 -9.59
N ALA A 140 12.77 20.64 -10.25
CA ALA A 140 11.31 20.63 -10.26
C ALA A 140 10.74 19.88 -9.06
N THR A 141 11.36 18.76 -8.70
CA THR A 141 10.97 17.96 -7.53
C THR A 141 12.20 17.30 -6.93
N THR A 142 12.41 17.52 -5.65
CA THR A 142 13.47 16.84 -4.90
C THR A 142 13.07 15.41 -4.62
N GLY A 143 13.90 14.45 -5.03
CA GLY A 143 13.67 13.03 -4.79
C GLY A 143 13.95 12.63 -3.35
N ASN A 144 13.16 11.73 -2.80
CA ASN A 144 13.41 11.14 -1.48
C ASN A 144 13.97 9.72 -1.59
N PRO A 145 15.28 9.49 -1.38
CA PRO A 145 15.89 8.16 -1.45
C PRO A 145 15.41 7.22 -0.32
N ASN A 146 14.69 7.76 0.66
CA ASN A 146 14.22 7.01 1.81
C ASN A 146 12.77 6.55 1.70
N VAL A 147 12.07 6.89 0.62
CA VAL A 147 10.69 6.46 0.42
C VAL A 147 10.55 4.93 0.45
N THR A 148 9.53 4.46 1.16
CA THR A 148 9.23 3.03 1.34
C THR A 148 7.72 2.78 1.37
N TRP A 149 7.33 1.53 1.47
CA TRP A 149 5.94 1.09 1.55
C TRP A 149 5.20 1.71 2.74
N GLU A 150 4.04 2.28 2.50
CA GLU A 150 3.06 2.52 3.55
C GLU A 150 2.53 1.16 4.01
N ARG A 151 2.43 0.96 5.33
CA ARG A 151 1.97 -0.28 5.94
C ARG A 151 0.73 -0.04 6.78
N ALA A 152 -0.31 -0.85 6.53
CA ALA A 152 -1.48 -0.91 7.37
C ALA A 152 -1.52 -2.26 8.09
N ARG A 153 -1.48 -2.24 9.42
CA ARG A 153 -1.72 -3.41 10.29
C ARG A 153 -3.17 -3.42 10.66
N LYS A 154 -3.82 -4.56 10.44
CA LYS A 154 -5.24 -4.75 10.73
C LYS A 154 -5.42 -5.92 11.67
N ILE A 155 -6.23 -5.70 12.71
CA ILE A 155 -6.71 -6.74 13.61
C ILE A 155 -8.23 -6.73 13.51
N ASP A 156 -8.82 -7.88 13.37
CA ASP A 156 -10.26 -8.05 13.32
C ASP A 156 -10.67 -9.22 14.20
N VAL A 157 -11.73 -9.02 15.00
CA VAL A 157 -12.38 -10.06 15.80
C VAL A 157 -13.86 -10.02 15.53
N GLY A 158 -14.41 -11.14 15.07
CA GLY A 158 -15.79 -11.26 14.67
C GLY A 158 -16.52 -12.41 15.35
N LEU A 159 -17.82 -12.22 15.52
CA LEU A 159 -18.75 -13.21 16.07
C LEU A 159 -19.93 -13.38 15.13
N ASP A 160 -20.19 -14.61 14.71
CA ASP A 160 -21.34 -14.97 13.89
C ASP A 160 -22.26 -15.89 14.70
N ILE A 161 -23.53 -15.55 14.79
CA ILE A 161 -24.57 -16.31 15.52
C ILE A 161 -25.74 -16.57 14.58
N ALA A 162 -26.25 -17.80 14.56
CA ALA A 162 -27.50 -18.14 13.91
C ALA A 162 -28.39 -18.94 14.88
N LEU A 163 -29.65 -18.58 14.95
CA LEU A 163 -30.62 -19.08 15.92
C LEU A 163 -31.92 -19.52 15.22
N PHE A 164 -32.63 -20.44 15.87
CA PHE A 164 -34.02 -20.83 15.53
C PHE A 164 -34.15 -21.32 14.08
N ASN A 165 -33.40 -22.35 13.69
CA ASN A 165 -33.35 -22.89 12.33
C ASN A 165 -32.97 -21.80 11.29
N ASN A 166 -31.97 -21.00 11.61
CA ASN A 166 -31.45 -19.90 10.80
C ASN A 166 -32.45 -18.75 10.54
N GLN A 167 -33.49 -18.62 11.35
CA GLN A 167 -34.47 -17.53 11.23
C GLN A 167 -33.88 -16.19 11.69
N LEU A 168 -32.98 -16.21 12.67
CA LEU A 168 -32.29 -15.02 13.16
C LEU A 168 -30.79 -15.20 12.99
N ARG A 169 -30.14 -14.23 12.32
CA ARG A 169 -28.70 -14.19 12.17
C ARG A 169 -28.14 -12.86 12.66
N PHE A 170 -27.08 -12.94 13.43
CA PHE A 170 -26.33 -11.80 13.91
C PHE A 170 -24.87 -11.96 13.54
N THR A 171 -24.26 -10.91 12.98
CA THR A 171 -22.83 -10.83 12.70
C THR A 171 -22.32 -9.51 13.27
N GLY A 172 -21.30 -9.57 14.08
CA GLY A 172 -20.63 -8.41 14.66
C GLY A 172 -19.12 -8.50 14.51
N ASP A 173 -18.50 -7.38 14.14
CA ASP A 173 -17.06 -7.26 13.99
C ASP A 173 -16.53 -6.05 14.74
N ILE A 174 -15.37 -6.23 15.35
CA ILE A 174 -14.56 -5.17 15.94
C ILE A 174 -13.21 -5.21 15.24
N PHE A 175 -12.81 -4.11 14.62
CA PHE A 175 -11.53 -4.02 13.93
C PHE A 175 -10.72 -2.84 14.40
N PHE A 176 -9.39 -3.01 14.35
CA PHE A 176 -8.41 -1.97 14.60
C PHE A 176 -7.46 -1.90 13.41
N GLU A 177 -7.19 -0.68 12.96
CA GLU A 177 -6.22 -0.43 11.90
C GLU A 177 -5.18 0.58 12.39
N HIS A 178 -3.92 0.25 12.20
CA HIS A 178 -2.79 1.15 12.46
C HIS A 178 -1.94 1.27 11.21
N ARG A 179 -1.79 2.50 10.74
CA ARG A 179 -0.97 2.81 9.56
C ARG A 179 0.34 3.43 9.97
N THR A 180 1.41 3.00 9.32
CA THR A 180 2.78 3.50 9.50
C THR A 180 3.40 3.83 8.16
N ASN A 181 4.44 4.65 8.18
CA ASN A 181 5.14 5.11 6.99
C ASN A 181 4.21 5.83 6.00
N ILE A 182 3.23 6.57 6.50
CA ILE A 182 2.33 7.38 5.68
C ILE A 182 3.16 8.46 5.00
N LEU A 183 2.99 8.59 3.69
CA LEU A 183 3.71 9.60 2.94
C LEU A 183 3.04 10.97 3.13
N THR A 184 3.80 11.92 3.64
CA THR A 184 3.33 13.28 3.90
C THR A 184 4.39 14.31 3.53
N THR A 185 3.97 15.55 3.28
CA THR A 185 4.87 16.68 3.07
C THR A 185 5.31 17.20 4.43
N PRO A 186 6.62 17.28 4.72
CA PRO A 186 7.10 17.88 5.95
C PRO A 186 6.79 19.39 5.99
N LEU A 187 6.08 19.85 7.03
CA LEU A 187 5.70 21.26 7.20
C LEU A 187 6.73 22.07 7.99
N THR A 188 7.81 21.43 8.43
CA THR A 188 8.78 22.04 9.36
C THR A 188 10.05 22.57 8.70
N ILE A 189 10.15 22.52 7.38
CA ILE A 189 11.32 23.05 6.65
C ILE A 189 11.09 24.54 6.40
N PRO A 190 12.03 25.42 6.82
CA PRO A 190 11.91 26.85 6.59
C PRO A 190 11.94 27.19 5.11
N ASP A 191 11.18 28.21 4.69
CA ASP A 191 11.14 28.72 3.31
C ASP A 191 12.52 29.19 2.81
N LEU A 192 13.42 29.52 3.71
CA LEU A 192 14.82 29.90 3.42
C LEU A 192 15.69 28.75 2.89
N SER A 193 15.18 27.52 2.84
CA SER A 193 15.94 26.36 2.31
C SER A 193 16.20 26.46 0.80
N GLY A 194 15.51 27.35 0.09
CA GLY A 194 15.65 27.54 -1.36
C GLY A 194 15.10 26.41 -2.20
N VAL A 195 14.35 25.49 -1.60
CA VAL A 195 13.71 24.35 -2.28
C VAL A 195 12.27 24.74 -2.60
N GLU A 196 11.90 24.73 -3.89
CA GLU A 196 10.57 25.12 -4.35
C GLU A 196 9.48 24.09 -3.96
N SER A 197 9.82 22.82 -3.99
CA SER A 197 8.92 21.76 -3.54
C SER A 197 9.64 20.76 -2.65
N LEU A 198 9.09 20.55 -1.46
CA LEU A 198 9.64 19.62 -0.49
C LEU A 198 9.37 18.16 -0.90
N PRO A 199 10.35 17.27 -0.71
CA PRO A 199 10.14 15.86 -0.97
C PRO A 199 9.13 15.29 0.03
N LEU A 200 8.27 14.40 -0.45
CA LEU A 200 7.40 13.62 0.42
C LEU A 200 8.24 12.68 1.29
N THR A 201 7.92 12.60 2.58
CA THR A 201 8.60 11.73 3.55
C THR A 201 7.62 10.77 4.20
N ASN A 202 8.09 9.59 4.58
CA ASN A 202 7.31 8.64 5.36
C ASN A 202 7.32 9.07 6.84
N ALA A 203 6.13 9.28 7.41
CA ALA A 203 5.90 9.61 8.81
C ALA A 203 5.25 8.42 9.56
#